data_f080b64ee3fcf628edf117a24904b88f
#
_entry.id   f080b64ee3fcf628edf117a24904b88f
#
_cell.length_a   1.000
_cell.length_b   1.000
_cell.length_c   1.000
_cell.angle_alpha   90.00
_cell.angle_beta   90.00
_cell.angle_gamma   90.00
#
_symmetry.space_group_name_H-M   'P 1'
#
loop_
_entity.id
_entity.type
_entity.pdbx_description
1 polymer ?
#
loop_
_entity_poly.entity_id
_entity_poly.type
_entity_poly.pdbx_seq_one_letter_code
_entity_poly.pdbx_strand_id
1 'polypeptide(L)'
;HYLAQGVDVAADLVDGFDRRLKEARSNRLARYERKLFRSTTAIRCVQTSTKFLVYDRNMHSHEFGLFVKNPDTFIERGKILKNGNSATVVEVSIAGRAYVLKRYNIKKFAHGLRSLFKSGRAYNSWRNALVLKMLGVATPHPYVFMEHRVLWIFRRRSYFLCERIEAEHLTTNFESAATDKIGSDELLAAFQRLLEIMNDYKISHGDMKASNFIYANKLLYVLDLDSMQRHKTALRFHNRFAKDLARFRKNWIGTRLEAPVEQLIEKMEASRGKRAKVR
;
A
#
# COMPACT_ATOMS: atom_id res chain seq x y z
N HIS A 1 -28.98 17.09 -38.31
CA HIS A 1 -28.68 18.12 -37.29
C HIS A 1 -29.19 17.70 -35.89
N TYR A 2 -30.42 17.22 -35.75
CA TYR A 2 -31.00 16.78 -34.45
C TYR A 2 -30.33 15.53 -33.85
N LEU A 3 -29.84 14.59 -34.67
CA LEU A 3 -29.13 13.40 -34.19
C LEU A 3 -27.74 13.71 -33.64
N ALA A 4 -27.04 14.70 -34.21
CA ALA A 4 -25.72 15.13 -33.71
C ALA A 4 -25.81 15.84 -32.35
N GLN A 5 -26.88 16.63 -32.11
CA GLN A 5 -27.11 17.29 -30.81
C GLN A 5 -27.50 16.29 -29.71
N GLY A 6 -28.25 15.22 -30.04
CA GLY A 6 -28.57 14.18 -29.07
C GLY A 6 -27.40 13.34 -28.59
N VAL A 7 -26.40 13.12 -29.44
CA VAL A 7 -25.18 12.39 -29.09
C VAL A 7 -24.28 13.23 -28.14
N ASP A 8 -24.19 14.55 -28.38
CA ASP A 8 -23.42 15.44 -27.50
C ASP A 8 -24.04 15.56 -26.10
N VAL A 9 -25.36 15.68 -26.00
CA VAL A 9 -26.06 15.74 -24.70
C VAL A 9 -25.91 14.45 -23.92
N ALA A 10 -25.93 13.28 -24.57
CA ALA A 10 -25.71 11.99 -23.91
C ALA A 10 -24.27 11.85 -23.42
N ALA A 11 -23.28 12.30 -24.19
CA ALA A 11 -21.87 12.31 -23.81
C ALA A 11 -21.62 13.21 -22.59
N ASP A 12 -22.18 14.43 -22.59
CA ASP A 12 -22.06 15.39 -21.48
C ASP A 12 -22.73 14.86 -20.19
N LEU A 13 -23.86 14.17 -20.30
CA LEU A 13 -24.52 13.54 -19.15
C LEU A 13 -23.69 12.40 -18.57
N VAL A 14 -23.08 11.55 -19.40
CA VAL A 14 -22.19 10.46 -18.98
C VAL A 14 -20.94 11.02 -18.32
N ASP A 15 -20.31 12.00 -18.90
CA ASP A 15 -19.11 12.66 -18.32
C ASP A 15 -19.45 13.37 -17.02
N GLY A 16 -20.60 14.02 -16.93
CA GLY A 16 -21.12 14.62 -15.71
C GLY A 16 -21.36 13.61 -14.60
N PHE A 17 -21.92 12.46 -14.93
CA PHE A 17 -22.15 11.36 -13.98
C PHE A 17 -20.84 10.75 -13.50
N ASP A 18 -19.90 10.45 -14.40
CA ASP A 18 -18.59 9.89 -14.08
C ASP A 18 -17.79 10.83 -13.16
N ARG A 19 -17.85 12.13 -13.40
CA ARG A 19 -17.22 13.14 -12.55
C ARG A 19 -17.80 13.11 -11.14
N ARG A 20 -19.14 13.15 -11.00
CA ARG A 20 -19.83 13.09 -9.70
C ARG A 20 -19.53 11.79 -8.95
N LEU A 21 -19.47 10.66 -9.66
CA LEU A 21 -19.14 9.37 -9.08
C LEU A 21 -17.69 9.34 -8.55
N LYS A 22 -16.73 9.89 -9.30
CA LYS A 22 -15.33 10.02 -8.86
C LYS A 22 -15.19 10.93 -7.65
N GLU A 23 -15.89 12.04 -7.61
CA GLU A 23 -15.93 12.94 -6.46
C GLU A 23 -16.54 12.26 -5.22
N ALA A 24 -17.65 11.59 -5.37
CA ALA A 24 -18.30 10.85 -4.28
C ALA A 24 -17.39 9.76 -3.70
N ARG A 25 -16.72 8.98 -4.57
CA ARG A 25 -15.73 7.97 -4.18
C ARG A 25 -14.53 8.60 -3.45
N SER A 26 -13.99 9.70 -3.97
CA SER A 26 -12.87 10.42 -3.34
C SER A 26 -13.25 10.98 -1.97
N ASN A 27 -14.46 11.54 -1.84
CA ASN A 27 -15.00 12.05 -0.57
C ASN A 27 -15.25 10.91 0.44
N ARG A 28 -15.73 9.76 -0.02
CA ARG A 28 -15.90 8.57 0.81
C ARG A 28 -14.55 8.09 1.34
N LEU A 29 -13.54 8.02 0.48
CA LEU A 29 -12.18 7.63 0.86
C LEU A 29 -11.59 8.62 1.88
N ALA A 30 -11.73 9.93 1.66
CA ALA A 30 -11.25 10.96 2.59
C ALA A 30 -11.94 10.87 3.96
N ARG A 31 -13.24 10.57 4.00
CA ARG A 31 -13.97 10.32 5.26
C ARG A 31 -13.48 9.05 5.96
N TYR A 32 -13.17 8.00 5.22
CA TYR A 32 -12.61 6.76 5.75
C TYR A 32 -11.22 6.99 6.35
N GLU A 33 -10.31 7.66 5.63
CA GLU A 33 -8.96 7.96 6.11
C GLU A 33 -8.95 8.70 7.46
N ARG A 34 -9.91 9.60 7.71
CA ARG A 34 -10.04 10.31 9.00
C ARG A 34 -10.38 9.40 10.18
N LYS A 35 -10.89 8.18 9.93
CA LYS A 35 -11.26 7.21 10.96
C LYS A 35 -10.16 6.21 11.29
N LEU A 36 -9.10 6.11 10.48
CA LEU A 36 -8.08 5.06 10.59
C LEU A 36 -7.23 5.12 11.86
N PHE A 37 -7.25 6.26 12.56
CA PHE A 37 -6.52 6.50 13.79
C PHE A 37 -7.45 6.91 14.95
N ARG A 38 -8.69 6.40 14.91
CA ARG A 38 -9.69 6.57 15.95
C ARG A 38 -10.27 5.23 16.34
N SER A 39 -10.72 5.12 17.59
CA SER A 39 -11.46 3.93 18.01
C SER A 39 -12.80 3.81 17.26
N THR A 40 -13.02 2.63 16.70
CA THR A 40 -14.25 2.25 15.99
C THR A 40 -14.69 0.86 16.46
N THR A 41 -15.70 0.26 15.84
CA THR A 41 -16.08 -1.14 16.10
C THR A 41 -14.98 -2.14 15.76
N ALA A 42 -14.19 -1.90 14.70
CA ALA A 42 -13.13 -2.81 14.26
C ALA A 42 -11.75 -2.45 14.85
N ILE A 43 -11.49 -1.19 15.18
CA ILE A 43 -10.17 -0.68 15.55
C ILE A 43 -10.20 -0.09 16.96
N ARG A 44 -9.17 -0.39 17.77
CA ARG A 44 -8.88 0.28 19.03
C ARG A 44 -7.72 1.25 18.83
N CYS A 45 -7.88 2.47 19.29
CA CYS A 45 -6.85 3.51 19.29
C CYS A 45 -6.56 3.92 20.74
N VAL A 46 -5.29 3.87 21.12
CA VAL A 46 -4.79 4.27 22.44
C VAL A 46 -3.64 5.24 22.24
N GLN A 47 -3.74 6.43 22.80
CA GLN A 47 -2.70 7.44 22.73
C GLN A 47 -2.35 7.92 24.13
N THR A 48 -1.06 7.79 24.47
CA THR A 48 -0.48 8.28 25.72
C THR A 48 0.69 9.22 25.42
N SER A 49 1.31 9.81 26.44
CA SER A 49 2.50 10.64 26.28
C SER A 49 3.69 9.91 25.66
N THR A 50 3.76 8.59 25.82
CA THR A 50 4.90 7.76 25.38
C THR A 50 4.56 6.79 24.27
N LYS A 51 3.28 6.56 23.96
CA LYS A 51 2.86 5.53 23.01
C LYS A 51 1.64 5.98 22.18
N PHE A 52 1.71 5.74 20.88
CA PHE A 52 0.55 5.77 20.00
C PHE A 52 0.35 4.37 19.41
N LEU A 53 -0.76 3.74 19.76
CA LEU A 53 -1.09 2.36 19.40
C LEU A 53 -2.47 2.34 18.72
N VAL A 54 -2.52 1.70 17.56
CA VAL A 54 -3.77 1.38 16.86
C VAL A 54 -3.74 -0.09 16.49
N TYR A 55 -4.81 -0.81 16.78
CA TYR A 55 -4.85 -2.24 16.52
C TYR A 55 -6.25 -2.75 16.18
N ASP A 56 -6.32 -3.85 15.46
CA ASP A 56 -7.55 -4.60 15.20
C ASP A 56 -8.10 -5.16 16.51
N ARG A 57 -9.37 -4.93 16.82
CA ARG A 57 -9.98 -5.38 18.08
C ARG A 57 -10.02 -6.88 18.26
N ASN A 58 -9.87 -7.67 17.19
CA ASN A 58 -9.73 -9.11 17.30
C ASN A 58 -8.37 -9.55 17.86
N MET A 59 -7.41 -8.63 17.97
CA MET A 59 -6.12 -8.86 18.62
C MET A 59 -6.25 -8.72 20.14
N HIS A 60 -6.86 -9.71 20.80
CA HIS A 60 -6.96 -9.74 22.25
C HIS A 60 -6.56 -11.14 22.78
N SER A 61 -5.37 -11.21 23.34
CA SER A 61 -4.84 -12.36 24.04
C SER A 61 -3.84 -11.89 25.09
N HIS A 62 -3.49 -12.76 26.03
CA HIS A 62 -2.41 -12.47 26.98
C HIS A 62 -1.10 -12.18 26.24
N GLU A 63 -0.77 -13.00 25.24
CA GLU A 63 0.46 -12.86 24.46
C GLU A 63 0.48 -11.56 23.65
N PHE A 64 -0.66 -11.13 23.11
CA PHE A 64 -0.78 -9.80 22.50
C PHE A 64 -0.50 -8.68 23.50
N GLY A 65 -0.94 -8.84 24.76
CA GLY A 65 -0.61 -7.89 25.83
C GLY A 65 0.91 -7.81 26.07
N LEU A 66 1.62 -8.95 26.07
CA LEU A 66 3.08 -9.01 26.18
C LEU A 66 3.77 -8.33 24.97
N PHE A 67 3.26 -8.58 23.75
CA PHE A 67 3.74 -7.93 22.53
C PHE A 67 3.61 -6.40 22.63
N VAL A 68 2.46 -5.89 23.04
CA VAL A 68 2.23 -4.42 23.19
C VAL A 68 3.14 -3.82 24.26
N LYS A 69 3.48 -4.58 25.31
CA LYS A 69 4.37 -4.16 26.39
C LYS A 69 5.83 -4.11 25.93
N ASN A 70 6.30 -5.14 25.23
CA ASN A 70 7.68 -5.23 24.73
C ASN A 70 7.77 -5.87 23.34
N PRO A 71 7.55 -5.12 22.24
CA PRO A 71 7.60 -5.66 20.89
C PRO A 71 9.00 -6.08 20.44
N ASP A 72 10.07 -5.54 21.06
CA ASP A 72 11.45 -5.89 20.70
C ASP A 72 11.77 -7.34 21.07
N THR A 73 11.22 -7.89 22.14
CA THR A 73 11.35 -9.32 22.48
C THR A 73 10.84 -10.23 21.35
N PHE A 74 9.78 -9.81 20.67
CA PHE A 74 9.25 -10.54 19.51
C PHE A 74 10.14 -10.39 18.27
N ILE A 75 10.80 -9.24 18.09
CA ILE A 75 11.82 -9.06 17.05
C ILE A 75 13.01 -9.98 17.28
N GLU A 76 13.49 -10.10 18.52
CA GLU A 76 14.67 -10.90 18.89
C GLU A 76 14.43 -12.41 18.74
N ARG A 77 13.21 -12.86 19.04
CA ARG A 77 12.82 -14.29 18.96
C ARG A 77 12.26 -14.68 17.59
N GLY A 78 11.89 -13.71 16.76
CA GLY A 78 11.27 -13.94 15.47
C GLY A 78 12.24 -14.48 14.42
N LYS A 79 11.69 -15.22 13.43
CA LYS A 79 12.46 -15.65 12.26
C LYS A 79 12.75 -14.43 11.38
N ILE A 80 14.03 -14.12 11.18
CA ILE A 80 14.43 -12.97 10.37
C ILE A 80 14.06 -13.21 8.91
N LEU A 81 13.22 -12.33 8.35
CA LEU A 81 12.88 -12.27 6.94
C LEU A 81 13.76 -11.24 6.21
N LYS A 82 14.07 -10.12 6.89
CA LYS A 82 14.96 -9.08 6.37
C LYS A 82 15.57 -8.29 7.51
N ASN A 83 16.90 -8.15 7.48
CA ASN A 83 17.62 -7.29 8.41
C ASN A 83 18.33 -6.16 7.64
N GLY A 84 17.75 -4.98 7.63
CA GLY A 84 18.26 -3.82 6.89
C GLY A 84 18.47 -2.61 7.79
N ASN A 85 19.33 -1.69 7.36
CA ASN A 85 19.66 -0.47 8.11
C ASN A 85 18.47 0.42 8.47
N SER A 86 17.37 0.33 7.69
CA SER A 86 16.19 1.19 7.86
C SER A 86 14.99 0.48 8.49
N ALA A 87 14.96 -0.84 8.44
CA ALA A 87 13.92 -1.66 9.06
C ALA A 87 14.41 -3.09 9.26
N THR A 88 13.96 -3.71 10.35
CA THR A 88 14.07 -5.14 10.61
C THR A 88 12.69 -5.76 10.39
N VAL A 89 12.62 -6.85 9.65
CA VAL A 89 11.37 -7.58 9.35
C VAL A 89 11.54 -9.01 9.82
N VAL A 90 10.63 -9.47 10.65
CA VAL A 90 10.63 -10.83 11.20
C VAL A 90 9.25 -11.47 11.08
N GLU A 91 9.23 -12.78 10.98
CA GLU A 91 8.03 -13.57 11.20
C GLU A 91 7.93 -13.87 12.69
N VAL A 92 6.75 -13.64 13.28
CA VAL A 92 6.47 -13.86 14.70
C VAL A 92 5.19 -14.65 14.87
N SER A 93 5.09 -15.42 15.95
CA SER A 93 3.84 -16.05 16.37
C SER A 93 3.24 -15.26 17.54
N ILE A 94 1.94 -15.03 17.50
CA ILE A 94 1.16 -14.45 18.61
C ILE A 94 -0.14 -15.26 18.70
N ALA A 95 -0.37 -15.87 19.86
CA ALA A 95 -1.52 -16.75 20.10
C ALA A 95 -1.65 -17.87 19.03
N GLY A 96 -0.53 -18.49 18.67
CA GLY A 96 -0.49 -19.59 17.70
C GLY A 96 -0.64 -19.20 16.24
N ARG A 97 -0.77 -17.91 15.93
CA ARG A 97 -0.90 -17.40 14.56
C ARG A 97 0.36 -16.66 14.10
N ALA A 98 0.77 -16.92 12.85
CA ALA A 98 1.94 -16.30 12.26
C ALA A 98 1.61 -14.88 11.70
N TYR A 99 2.52 -13.95 11.94
CA TYR A 99 2.46 -12.55 11.50
C TYR A 99 3.81 -12.09 10.97
N VAL A 100 3.79 -11.01 10.20
CA VAL A 100 5.01 -10.28 9.82
C VAL A 100 5.08 -9.00 10.66
N LEU A 101 6.15 -8.87 11.43
CA LEU A 101 6.45 -7.72 12.25
C LEU A 101 7.58 -6.91 11.62
N LYS A 102 7.30 -5.64 11.29
CA LYS A 102 8.30 -4.67 10.84
C LYS A 102 8.61 -3.67 11.95
N ARG A 103 9.88 -3.60 12.35
CA ARG A 103 10.39 -2.51 13.19
C ARG A 103 11.11 -1.52 12.31
N TYR A 104 10.71 -0.26 12.35
CA TYR A 104 11.37 0.83 11.64
C TYR A 104 12.39 1.51 12.53
N ASN A 105 13.66 1.49 12.09
CA ASN A 105 14.76 2.11 12.81
C ASN A 105 14.78 3.61 12.48
N ILE A 106 14.86 4.45 13.51
CA ILE A 106 15.00 5.89 13.31
C ILE A 106 16.48 6.16 13.02
N LYS A 107 16.77 6.63 11.82
CA LYS A 107 18.09 7.15 11.49
C LYS A 107 18.37 8.37 12.35
N LYS A 108 19.62 8.44 12.90
CA LYS A 108 20.15 9.44 13.82
C LYS A 108 19.50 10.84 13.71
N PHE A 109 19.36 11.51 14.84
CA PHE A 109 18.81 12.84 15.13
C PHE A 109 19.25 14.00 14.20
N ALA A 110 20.14 13.75 13.24
CA ALA A 110 20.79 14.77 12.40
C ALA A 110 19.89 15.46 11.35
N HIS A 111 18.64 15.01 11.15
CA HIS A 111 17.71 15.65 10.22
C HIS A 111 16.55 16.36 10.94
N GLY A 112 16.83 16.90 12.11
CA GLY A 112 16.12 17.92 12.87
C GLY A 112 14.61 18.08 12.65
N LEU A 113 14.13 19.24 12.80
CA LEU A 113 12.73 19.69 12.78
C LEU A 113 11.88 19.22 11.60
N ARG A 114 12.47 19.01 10.40
CA ARG A 114 11.72 18.57 9.20
C ARG A 114 11.10 17.17 9.33
N SER A 115 11.66 16.28 10.17
CA SER A 115 11.13 14.93 10.35
C SER A 115 9.96 14.87 11.33
N LEU A 116 9.78 15.87 12.17
CA LEU A 116 8.71 15.95 13.16
C LEU A 116 7.32 16.05 12.50
N PHE A 117 7.26 16.71 11.35
CA PHE A 117 5.99 16.96 10.63
C PHE A 117 5.64 15.90 9.57
N LYS A 118 6.55 14.94 9.31
CA LYS A 118 6.24 13.84 8.38
C LYS A 118 5.67 12.66 9.13
N SER A 119 4.60 12.06 8.60
CA SER A 119 4.07 10.79 9.11
C SER A 119 5.15 9.70 9.08
N GLY A 120 5.21 8.89 10.15
CA GLY A 120 6.15 7.77 10.27
C GLY A 120 5.89 6.68 9.22
N ARG A 121 6.92 5.86 8.92
CA ARG A 121 6.79 4.75 7.96
C ARG A 121 5.74 3.74 8.42
N ALA A 122 5.71 3.35 9.69
CA ALA A 122 4.69 2.46 10.24
C ALA A 122 3.28 3.05 10.15
N TYR A 123 3.15 4.37 10.41
CA TYR A 123 1.90 5.11 10.23
C TYR A 123 1.41 5.03 8.78
N ASN A 124 2.31 5.25 7.82
CA ASN A 124 1.99 5.16 6.40
C ASN A 124 1.60 3.74 6.00
N SER A 125 2.33 2.71 6.48
CA SER A 125 2.01 1.30 6.21
C SER A 125 0.60 0.95 6.68
N TRP A 126 0.24 1.34 7.90
CA TRP A 126 -1.10 1.14 8.46
C TRP A 126 -2.19 1.83 7.61
N ARG A 127 -2.02 3.15 7.39
CA ARG A 127 -2.99 3.93 6.60
C ARG A 127 -3.15 3.38 5.20
N ASN A 128 -2.05 3.13 4.51
CA ASN A 128 -2.04 2.74 3.12
C ASN A 128 -2.60 1.32 2.91
N ALA A 129 -2.33 0.38 3.83
CA ALA A 129 -2.93 -0.94 3.79
C ALA A 129 -4.46 -0.88 3.90
N LEU A 130 -4.99 -0.11 4.84
CA LEU A 130 -6.43 0.05 4.99
C LEU A 130 -7.07 0.80 3.82
N VAL A 131 -6.38 1.79 3.24
CA VAL A 131 -6.81 2.48 2.02
C VAL A 131 -6.89 1.52 0.84
N LEU A 132 -5.86 0.72 0.59
CA LEU A 132 -5.87 -0.27 -0.50
C LEU A 132 -6.99 -1.29 -0.31
N LYS A 133 -7.18 -1.82 0.90
CA LYS A 133 -8.29 -2.73 1.20
C LYS A 133 -9.66 -2.10 0.91
N MET A 134 -9.88 -0.84 1.26
CA MET A 134 -11.10 -0.12 0.94
C MET A 134 -11.32 0.05 -0.57
N LEU A 135 -10.23 0.13 -1.34
CA LEU A 135 -10.26 0.22 -2.80
C LEU A 135 -10.35 -1.15 -3.50
N GLY A 136 -10.43 -2.25 -2.74
CA GLY A 136 -10.50 -3.60 -3.27
C GLY A 136 -9.17 -4.16 -3.77
N VAL A 137 -8.04 -3.54 -3.38
CA VAL A 137 -6.68 -4.04 -3.68
C VAL A 137 -6.22 -4.92 -2.54
N ALA A 138 -5.79 -6.15 -2.85
CA ALA A 138 -5.28 -7.08 -1.86
C ALA A 138 -3.93 -6.61 -1.30
N THR A 139 -3.80 -6.65 0.01
CA THR A 139 -2.57 -6.40 0.77
C THR A 139 -2.65 -7.16 2.09
N PRO A 140 -1.54 -7.57 2.71
CA PRO A 140 -1.57 -8.20 4.02
C PRO A 140 -2.41 -7.38 5.01
N HIS A 141 -3.32 -8.05 5.73
CA HIS A 141 -4.18 -7.36 6.69
C HIS A 141 -3.34 -6.68 7.77
N PRO A 142 -3.50 -5.36 8.00
CA PRO A 142 -2.78 -4.67 9.07
C PRO A 142 -3.46 -4.94 10.41
N TYR A 143 -2.71 -5.49 11.37
CA TYR A 143 -3.20 -5.80 12.72
C TYR A 143 -2.80 -4.78 13.75
N VAL A 144 -1.56 -4.25 13.67
CA VAL A 144 -1.06 -3.26 14.64
C VAL A 144 -0.20 -2.21 13.97
N PHE A 145 -0.46 -0.96 14.34
CA PHE A 145 0.46 0.15 14.25
C PHE A 145 0.83 0.61 15.66
N MET A 146 2.12 0.71 15.95
CA MET A 146 2.59 1.23 17.22
C MET A 146 3.78 2.15 17.03
N GLU A 147 3.77 3.25 17.75
CA GLU A 147 4.83 4.26 17.77
C GLU A 147 5.19 4.57 19.22
N HIS A 148 6.45 4.36 19.59
CA HIS A 148 6.99 4.86 20.85
C HIS A 148 7.41 6.32 20.66
N ARG A 149 7.04 7.18 21.61
CA ARG A 149 7.27 8.62 21.59
C ARG A 149 7.98 9.06 22.85
N VAL A 150 8.70 10.18 22.76
CA VAL A 150 9.21 10.92 23.92
C VAL A 150 8.60 12.31 23.85
N LEU A 151 8.04 12.79 24.98
CA LEU A 151 7.40 14.10 25.09
C LEU A 151 6.35 14.35 23.99
N TRP A 152 5.53 13.33 23.65
CA TRP A 152 4.46 13.39 22.64
C TRP A 152 4.94 13.60 21.21
N ILE A 153 6.11 14.20 20.99
CA ILE A 153 6.57 14.75 19.72
C ILE A 153 7.64 13.88 19.08
N PHE A 154 8.60 13.40 19.87
CA PHE A 154 9.76 12.71 19.34
C PHE A 154 9.51 11.21 19.20
N ARG A 155 9.50 10.71 17.96
CA ARG A 155 9.37 9.28 17.67
C ARG A 155 10.69 8.58 17.94
N ARG A 156 10.67 7.46 18.68
CA ARG A 156 11.85 6.61 18.91
C ARG A 156 11.86 5.40 18.01
N ARG A 157 10.88 4.53 18.15
CA ARG A 157 10.73 3.29 17.39
C ARG A 157 9.29 3.17 16.94
N SER A 158 9.09 2.59 15.76
CA SER A 158 7.74 2.30 15.30
C SER A 158 7.67 0.90 14.74
N TYR A 159 6.51 0.27 14.93
CA TYR A 159 6.24 -1.11 14.60
C TYR A 159 4.98 -1.21 13.77
N PHE A 160 4.99 -2.14 12.84
CA PHE A 160 3.85 -2.48 12.02
C PHE A 160 3.72 -4.00 11.98
N LEU A 161 2.60 -4.53 12.45
CA LEU A 161 2.28 -5.94 12.43
C LEU A 161 1.20 -6.18 11.38
N CYS A 162 1.45 -7.12 10.48
CA CYS A 162 0.49 -7.49 9.45
C CYS A 162 0.42 -9.01 9.27
N GLU A 163 -0.55 -9.43 8.50
CA GLU A 163 -0.76 -10.81 8.09
C GLU A 163 0.49 -11.40 7.43
N ARG A 164 0.76 -12.68 7.71
CA ARG A 164 1.72 -13.48 6.97
C ARG A 164 1.02 -14.09 5.76
N ILE A 165 1.43 -13.73 4.56
CA ILE A 165 0.96 -14.36 3.33
C ILE A 165 1.87 -15.56 3.05
N GLU A 166 1.31 -16.76 3.01
CA GLU A 166 2.02 -17.99 2.71
C GLU A 166 2.12 -18.19 1.20
N ALA A 167 3.03 -17.44 0.58
CA ALA A 167 3.35 -17.58 -0.83
C ALA A 167 4.68 -16.90 -1.14
N GLU A 168 5.27 -17.27 -2.24
CA GLU A 168 6.52 -16.70 -2.72
C GLU A 168 6.31 -15.33 -3.38
N HIS A 169 7.34 -14.48 -3.28
CA HIS A 169 7.39 -13.24 -4.02
C HIS A 169 7.51 -13.49 -5.53
N LEU A 170 7.01 -12.59 -6.35
CA LEU A 170 7.03 -12.77 -7.80
C LEU A 170 8.44 -12.94 -8.37
N THR A 171 9.48 -12.36 -7.75
CA THR A 171 10.88 -12.53 -8.17
C THR A 171 11.37 -13.98 -8.12
N THR A 172 10.99 -14.72 -7.08
CA THR A 172 11.36 -16.14 -6.94
C THR A 172 10.64 -17.03 -7.95
N ASN A 173 9.41 -16.66 -8.31
CA ASN A 173 8.61 -17.40 -9.28
C ASN A 173 9.07 -17.20 -10.74
N PHE A 174 9.82 -16.14 -11.06
CA PHE A 174 10.29 -15.87 -12.44
C PHE A 174 11.59 -16.59 -12.78
N GLU A 175 12.38 -16.99 -11.80
CA GLU A 175 13.62 -17.74 -11.98
C GLU A 175 13.41 -19.26 -12.01
N SER A 176 12.25 -19.74 -11.60
CA SER A 176 11.90 -21.16 -11.57
C SER A 176 10.86 -21.52 -12.64
N ALA A 177 10.99 -22.72 -13.23
CA ALA A 177 10.03 -23.29 -14.16
C ALA A 177 8.59 -23.46 -13.58
N ALA A 178 8.40 -23.14 -12.28
CA ALA A 178 7.11 -23.07 -11.61
C ALA A 178 6.20 -21.91 -12.08
N THR A 179 6.71 -20.98 -12.87
CA THR A 179 5.97 -19.84 -13.44
C THR A 179 4.89 -20.26 -14.46
N ASP A 180 4.93 -21.48 -14.95
CA ASP A 180 3.86 -22.00 -15.82
C ASP A 180 2.53 -22.22 -15.10
N LYS A 181 2.53 -22.17 -13.76
CA LYS A 181 1.31 -22.35 -12.94
C LYS A 181 0.49 -21.07 -12.76
N ILE A 182 1.08 -19.89 -12.97
CA ILE A 182 0.33 -18.61 -12.92
C ILE A 182 0.02 -18.25 -14.38
N GLY A 183 -1.25 -18.26 -14.76
CA GLY A 183 -1.69 -17.77 -16.06
C GLY A 183 -1.19 -16.33 -16.27
N SER A 184 -0.35 -16.12 -17.29
CA SER A 184 0.19 -14.79 -17.62
C SER A 184 -0.90 -13.74 -17.73
N ASP A 185 -2.04 -14.12 -18.33
CA ASP A 185 -3.18 -13.23 -18.56
C ASP A 185 -3.89 -12.83 -17.26
N GLU A 186 -4.04 -13.76 -16.29
CA GLU A 186 -4.63 -13.46 -14.99
C GLU A 186 -3.77 -12.48 -14.20
N LEU A 187 -2.45 -12.67 -14.22
CA LEU A 187 -1.49 -11.79 -13.56
C LEU A 187 -1.48 -10.40 -14.20
N LEU A 188 -1.44 -10.32 -15.52
CA LEU A 188 -1.51 -9.06 -16.27
C LEU A 188 -2.82 -8.31 -16.01
N ALA A 189 -3.95 -9.02 -15.99
CA ALA A 189 -5.25 -8.43 -15.65
C ALA A 189 -5.28 -7.90 -14.21
N ALA A 190 -4.61 -8.58 -13.27
CA ALA A 190 -4.49 -8.12 -11.89
C ALA A 190 -3.62 -6.86 -11.78
N PHE A 191 -2.50 -6.79 -12.50
CA PHE A 191 -1.67 -5.57 -12.59
C PHE A 191 -2.41 -4.43 -13.28
N GLN A 192 -3.14 -4.69 -14.36
CA GLN A 192 -3.95 -3.68 -15.02
C GLN A 192 -4.93 -3.04 -14.03
N ARG A 193 -5.72 -3.85 -13.30
CA ARG A 193 -6.65 -3.36 -12.28
C ARG A 193 -5.95 -2.54 -11.21
N LEU A 194 -4.79 -2.99 -10.72
CA LEU A 194 -4.00 -2.24 -9.74
C LEU A 194 -3.60 -0.86 -10.28
N LEU A 195 -3.02 -0.80 -11.48
CA LEU A 195 -2.56 0.44 -12.10
C LEU A 195 -3.71 1.40 -12.40
N GLU A 196 -4.88 0.89 -12.82
CA GLU A 196 -6.10 1.68 -13.02
C GLU A 196 -6.58 2.31 -11.70
N ILE A 197 -6.64 1.54 -10.61
CA ILE A 197 -6.98 2.05 -9.27
C ILE A 197 -5.98 3.11 -8.82
N MET A 198 -4.67 2.85 -8.98
CA MET A 198 -3.64 3.82 -8.62
C MET A 198 -3.79 5.13 -9.42
N ASN A 199 -4.09 5.03 -10.71
CA ASN A 199 -4.32 6.19 -11.56
C ASN A 199 -5.59 6.97 -11.16
N ASP A 200 -6.70 6.30 -10.92
CA ASP A 200 -7.98 6.93 -10.58
C ASP A 200 -7.94 7.66 -9.24
N TYR A 201 -7.26 7.09 -8.26
CA TYR A 201 -7.14 7.69 -6.92
C TYR A 201 -5.88 8.51 -6.70
N LYS A 202 -5.07 8.74 -7.76
CA LYS A 202 -3.79 9.48 -7.73
C LYS A 202 -2.83 8.91 -6.69
N ILE A 203 -2.67 7.61 -6.67
CA ILE A 203 -1.79 6.88 -5.76
C ILE A 203 -0.49 6.51 -6.48
N SER A 204 0.66 6.78 -5.87
CA SER A 204 1.96 6.22 -6.24
C SER A 204 2.44 5.27 -5.17
N HIS A 205 3.05 4.16 -5.55
CA HIS A 205 3.62 3.17 -4.62
C HIS A 205 4.96 3.64 -4.05
N GLY A 206 5.80 4.21 -4.90
CA GLY A 206 7.14 4.70 -4.53
C GLY A 206 8.24 3.64 -4.60
N ASP A 207 7.90 2.34 -4.73
CA ASP A 207 8.86 1.24 -4.89
C ASP A 207 8.22 0.03 -5.61
N MET A 208 7.85 0.18 -6.90
CA MET A 208 7.16 -0.85 -7.69
C MET A 208 8.13 -1.92 -8.24
N LYS A 209 8.88 -2.58 -7.36
CA LYS A 209 9.70 -3.74 -7.73
C LYS A 209 8.93 -5.04 -7.52
N ALA A 210 9.29 -6.08 -8.30
CA ALA A 210 8.61 -7.37 -8.31
C ALA A 210 8.54 -8.02 -6.92
N SER A 211 9.60 -7.89 -6.09
CA SER A 211 9.62 -8.40 -4.72
C SER A 211 8.60 -7.74 -3.77
N ASN A 212 7.92 -6.67 -4.19
CA ASN A 212 6.84 -6.04 -3.44
C ASN A 212 5.46 -6.53 -3.87
N PHE A 213 5.40 -7.62 -4.64
CA PHE A 213 4.17 -8.27 -5.05
C PHE A 213 4.21 -9.77 -4.74
N ILE A 214 3.08 -10.29 -4.31
CA ILE A 214 2.82 -11.73 -4.14
C ILE A 214 1.54 -12.03 -4.92
N TYR A 215 1.56 -13.09 -5.74
CA TYR A 215 0.35 -13.59 -6.38
C TYR A 215 -0.03 -14.92 -5.73
N ALA A 216 -1.14 -14.93 -5.00
CA ALA A 216 -1.63 -16.09 -4.29
C ALA A 216 -3.15 -16.13 -4.32
N ASN A 217 -3.74 -17.33 -4.45
CA ASN A 217 -5.19 -17.52 -4.45
C ASN A 217 -5.92 -16.59 -5.46
N LYS A 218 -5.35 -16.39 -6.65
CA LYS A 218 -5.84 -15.49 -7.70
C LYS A 218 -5.90 -14.01 -7.29
N LEU A 219 -5.19 -13.63 -6.24
CA LEU A 219 -5.08 -12.24 -5.77
C LEU A 219 -3.66 -11.73 -5.88
N LEU A 220 -3.51 -10.51 -6.38
CA LEU A 220 -2.24 -9.79 -6.39
C LEU A 220 -2.13 -8.96 -5.11
N TYR A 221 -1.32 -9.43 -4.15
CA TYR A 221 -1.03 -8.72 -2.92
C TYR A 221 0.06 -7.67 -3.13
N VAL A 222 -0.20 -6.45 -2.69
CA VAL A 222 0.76 -5.34 -2.73
C VAL A 222 1.41 -5.19 -1.36
N LEU A 223 2.74 -5.18 -1.31
CA LEU A 223 3.56 -5.12 -0.10
C LEU A 223 4.32 -3.79 -0.01
N ASP A 224 4.93 -3.56 1.16
CA ASP A 224 5.85 -2.44 1.45
C ASP A 224 5.29 -1.05 1.15
N LEU A 225 4.15 -0.76 1.77
CA LEU A 225 3.32 0.42 1.53
C LEU A 225 3.79 1.69 2.25
N ASP A 226 4.95 1.69 2.90
CA ASP A 226 5.41 2.81 3.73
C ASP A 226 5.78 4.07 2.95
N SER A 227 6.17 3.92 1.69
CA SER A 227 6.46 5.01 0.74
C SER A 227 5.29 5.38 -0.16
N MET A 228 4.20 4.61 -0.14
CA MET A 228 3.01 4.88 -0.93
C MET A 228 2.36 6.21 -0.53
N GLN A 229 1.92 6.98 -1.53
CA GLN A 229 1.33 8.29 -1.33
C GLN A 229 0.12 8.51 -2.24
N ARG A 230 -0.92 9.12 -1.69
CA ARG A 230 -2.02 9.69 -2.44
C ARG A 230 -1.77 11.19 -2.67
N HIS A 231 -1.82 11.63 -3.91
CA HIS A 231 -1.45 12.99 -4.32
C HIS A 231 -2.67 13.89 -4.45
N LYS A 232 -2.55 15.12 -3.97
CA LYS A 232 -3.60 16.15 -4.10
C LYS A 232 -3.67 16.71 -5.52
N THR A 233 -2.52 16.87 -6.19
CA THR A 233 -2.43 17.46 -7.53
C THR A 233 -2.07 16.42 -8.58
N ALA A 234 -2.61 16.58 -9.79
CA ALA A 234 -2.32 15.73 -10.94
C ALA A 234 -0.82 15.75 -11.28
N LEU A 235 -0.19 16.92 -11.29
CA LEU A 235 1.22 17.08 -11.65
C LEU A 235 2.13 16.25 -10.72
N ARG A 236 1.96 16.35 -9.40
CA ARG A 236 2.75 15.55 -8.44
C ARG A 236 2.50 14.06 -8.60
N PHE A 237 1.26 13.67 -8.84
CA PHE A 237 0.92 12.28 -9.10
C PHE A 237 1.62 11.78 -10.36
N HIS A 238 1.50 12.49 -11.48
CA HIS A 238 2.08 12.06 -12.75
C HIS A 238 3.59 11.85 -12.66
N ASN A 239 4.32 12.79 -12.02
CA ASN A 239 5.77 12.67 -11.84
C ASN A 239 6.18 11.48 -10.98
N ARG A 240 5.39 11.13 -9.97
CA ARG A 240 5.67 9.98 -9.10
C ARG A 240 5.26 8.66 -9.74
N PHE A 241 4.10 8.64 -10.36
CA PHE A 241 3.58 7.44 -11.02
C PHE A 241 4.42 7.05 -12.25
N ALA A 242 4.96 8.01 -13.00
CA ALA A 242 5.91 7.73 -14.08
C ALA A 242 7.19 7.02 -13.56
N LYS A 243 7.67 7.41 -12.37
CA LYS A 243 8.80 6.70 -11.72
C LYS A 243 8.42 5.28 -11.28
N ASP A 244 7.20 5.09 -10.82
CA ASP A 244 6.68 3.77 -10.48
C ASP A 244 6.60 2.88 -11.72
N LEU A 245 6.03 3.39 -12.83
CA LEU A 245 5.95 2.65 -14.11
C LEU A 245 7.34 2.31 -14.66
N ALA A 246 8.29 3.26 -14.63
CA ALA A 246 9.66 3.02 -15.05
C ALA A 246 10.37 1.95 -14.21
N ARG A 247 10.10 1.90 -12.88
CA ARG A 247 10.61 0.85 -12.01
C ARG A 247 9.91 -0.48 -12.27
N PHE A 248 8.61 -0.46 -12.47
CA PHE A 248 7.80 -1.63 -12.78
C PHE A 248 8.26 -2.28 -14.08
N ARG A 249 8.48 -1.50 -15.15
CA ARG A 249 9.04 -1.95 -16.44
C ARG A 249 10.33 -2.75 -16.25
N LYS A 250 11.27 -2.27 -15.44
CA LYS A 250 12.57 -2.91 -15.22
C LYS A 250 12.50 -4.31 -14.61
N ASN A 251 11.41 -4.67 -13.93
CA ASN A 251 11.27 -6.01 -13.36
C ASN A 251 11.09 -7.11 -14.39
N TRP A 252 10.69 -6.75 -15.61
CA TRP A 252 10.21 -7.71 -16.61
C TRP A 252 11.16 -7.88 -17.78
N ILE A 253 12.25 -7.08 -17.83
CA ILE A 253 13.26 -7.14 -18.88
C ILE A 253 13.86 -8.55 -18.93
N GLY A 254 13.90 -9.14 -20.13
CA GLY A 254 14.38 -10.50 -20.37
C GLY A 254 13.42 -11.62 -19.94
N THR A 255 12.21 -11.29 -19.49
CA THR A 255 11.19 -12.28 -19.13
C THR A 255 10.12 -12.40 -20.22
N ARG A 256 9.35 -13.49 -20.20
CA ARG A 256 8.19 -13.67 -21.11
C ARG A 256 7.10 -12.60 -20.95
N LEU A 257 7.10 -11.86 -19.84
CA LEU A 257 6.13 -10.79 -19.57
C LEU A 257 6.60 -9.40 -20.03
N GLU A 258 7.82 -9.27 -20.59
CA GLU A 258 8.36 -7.98 -21.02
C GLU A 258 7.42 -7.28 -22.01
N ALA A 259 7.10 -7.91 -23.14
CA ALA A 259 6.25 -7.31 -24.17
C ALA A 259 4.81 -7.07 -23.70
N PRO A 260 4.10 -8.00 -23.01
CA PRO A 260 2.78 -7.73 -22.47
C PRO A 260 2.74 -6.60 -21.42
N VAL A 261 3.76 -6.51 -20.57
CA VAL A 261 3.85 -5.43 -19.59
C VAL A 261 4.13 -4.09 -20.26
N GLU A 262 4.96 -4.06 -21.30
CA GLU A 262 5.20 -2.83 -22.08
C GLU A 262 3.89 -2.31 -22.69
N GLN A 263 3.10 -3.16 -23.34
CA GLN A 263 1.79 -2.80 -23.89
C GLN A 263 0.84 -2.27 -22.78
N LEU A 264 0.86 -2.89 -21.60
CA LEU A 264 0.09 -2.42 -20.46
C LEU A 264 0.51 -1.00 -20.01
N ILE A 265 1.80 -0.74 -19.94
CA ILE A 265 2.35 0.57 -19.55
C ILE A 265 1.99 1.62 -20.60
N GLU A 266 2.18 1.33 -21.88
CA GLU A 266 1.80 2.23 -22.98
C GLU A 266 0.31 2.61 -22.94
N LYS A 267 -0.56 1.61 -22.72
CA LYS A 267 -2.01 1.84 -22.53
C LYS A 267 -2.28 2.79 -21.36
N MET A 268 -1.57 2.61 -20.24
CA MET A 268 -1.70 3.48 -19.07
C MET A 268 -1.18 4.91 -19.35
N GLU A 269 -0.11 5.07 -20.10
CA GLU A 269 0.45 6.37 -20.50
C GLU A 269 -0.44 7.09 -21.50
N ALA A 270 -0.98 6.39 -22.50
CA ALA A 270 -1.92 6.95 -23.49
C ALA A 270 -3.23 7.44 -22.84
N SER A 271 -3.78 6.68 -21.90
CA SER A 271 -5.00 7.07 -21.17
C SER A 271 -4.82 8.35 -20.35
N ARG A 272 -3.60 8.64 -19.91
CA ARG A 272 -3.21 9.86 -19.18
C ARG A 272 -3.12 11.06 -20.10
N GLY A 273 -2.57 10.91 -21.32
CA GLY A 273 -2.47 11.97 -22.32
C GLY A 273 -3.84 12.49 -22.76
N LYS A 274 -4.82 11.62 -22.93
CA LYS A 274 -6.20 12.00 -23.27
C LYS A 274 -6.89 12.81 -22.15
N ARG A 275 -6.69 12.42 -20.88
CA ARG A 275 -7.26 13.11 -19.71
C ARG A 275 -6.61 14.48 -19.42
N ALA A 276 -5.39 14.73 -19.90
CA ALA A 276 -4.70 16.01 -19.75
C ALA A 276 -5.15 17.06 -20.80
N LYS A 277 -5.65 16.62 -21.97
CA LYS A 277 -6.12 17.51 -23.05
C LYS A 277 -7.57 17.98 -22.90
N VAL A 278 -8.36 17.35 -22.03
CA VAL A 278 -9.78 17.67 -21.77
C VAL A 278 -9.94 18.66 -20.58
N ARG A 279 -8.88 19.21 -20.07
CA ARG A 279 -8.84 20.27 -19.05
C ARG A 279 -8.22 21.55 -19.62
#